data_222ca4e0037b497fde66d1774444f2e2
#
_entry.id   222ca4e0037b497fde66d1774444f2e2
#
_cell.length_a   1.000
_cell.length_b   1.000
_cell.length_c   1.000
_cell.angle_alpha   90.00
_cell.angle_beta   90.00
_cell.angle_gamma   90.00
#
_symmetry.space_group_name_H-M   'P 1'
#
loop_
_entity.id
_entity.type
_entity.pdbx_description
1 polymer ?
#
loop_
_entity_poly.entity_id
_entity_poly.type
_entity_poly.pdbx_seq_one_letter_code
_entity_poly.pdbx_strand_id
1 'polypeptide(L)'
;MYWEKALSEAERALAILPPSPKVSEFQNIRSLFPYIHTPSPLQEVSTEIQLNKIGAQLFILEDLTGSGKTESALTLAKRLMSSGRANGIFYALPTMATANAMYSRLVDVLSKLYLPGSKPSLILAHSRSRLMEGFTSKIWDNLLKGSSEFNNETPVYAGCASWFAESSKKALLADVGVGTIDQALMGVLQFRHNNLRLLGLEKKVFIVDEVHAYDAYM
;
A
#
# COMPACT_ATOMS: atom_id res chain seq x y z
N MET A 1 23.00 19.40 22.71
CA MET A 1 22.69 18.36 23.73
C MET A 1 21.40 17.55 23.43
N TYR A 2 20.16 18.12 23.45
CA TYR A 2 18.94 17.31 23.14
C TYR A 2 18.91 16.83 21.70
N TRP A 3 19.14 17.71 20.71
CA TRP A 3 19.12 17.39 19.29
C TRP A 3 20.20 16.38 18.88
N GLU A 4 21.41 16.52 19.41
CA GLU A 4 22.50 15.60 19.13
C GLU A 4 22.17 14.19 19.60
N LYS A 5 21.59 14.08 20.80
CA LYS A 5 21.14 12.79 21.32
C LYS A 5 19.96 12.22 20.50
N ALA A 6 18.99 13.07 20.14
CA ALA A 6 17.85 12.65 19.33
C ALA A 6 18.26 12.18 17.92
N LEU A 7 19.22 12.88 17.29
CA LEU A 7 19.76 12.46 15.99
C LEU A 7 20.52 11.14 16.10
N SER A 8 21.38 10.98 17.09
CA SER A 8 22.12 9.73 17.31
C SER A 8 21.20 8.54 17.55
N GLU A 9 20.14 8.71 18.36
CA GLU A 9 19.16 7.64 18.59
C GLU A 9 18.31 7.35 17.33
N ALA A 10 17.99 8.39 16.53
CA ALA A 10 17.31 8.21 15.25
C ALA A 10 18.17 7.45 14.24
N GLU A 11 19.48 7.77 14.13
CA GLU A 11 20.42 7.05 13.28
C GLU A 11 20.58 5.58 13.70
N ARG A 12 20.66 5.33 15.01
CA ARG A 12 20.68 3.95 15.54
C ARG A 12 19.41 3.19 15.23
N ALA A 13 18.23 3.83 15.35
CA ALA A 13 16.97 3.23 15.01
C ALA A 13 16.88 2.92 13.50
N LEU A 14 17.31 3.85 12.63
CA LEU A 14 17.35 3.65 11.20
C LEU A 14 18.26 2.51 10.77
N ALA A 15 19.40 2.33 11.44
CA ALA A 15 20.34 1.25 11.16
C ALA A 15 19.78 -0.16 11.47
N ILE A 16 18.78 -0.25 12.34
CA ILE A 16 18.11 -1.50 12.72
C ILE A 16 16.93 -1.81 11.79
N LEU A 17 16.34 -0.77 11.14
CA LEU A 17 15.21 -0.97 10.25
C LEU A 17 15.62 -1.75 8.99
N PRO A 18 14.76 -2.67 8.53
CA PRO A 18 15.02 -3.34 7.25
C PRO A 18 15.04 -2.30 6.13
N PRO A 19 15.85 -2.52 5.08
CA PRO A 19 15.90 -1.62 3.95
C PRO A 19 14.52 -1.54 3.28
N SER A 20 14.15 -0.33 2.84
CA SER A 20 12.90 -0.12 2.11
C SER A 20 12.84 -1.03 0.88
N PRO A 21 11.69 -1.66 0.61
CA PRO A 21 11.55 -2.55 -0.53
C PRO A 21 11.76 -1.78 -1.83
N LYS A 22 12.54 -2.36 -2.75
CA LYS A 22 12.82 -1.75 -4.05
C LYS A 22 11.68 -2.02 -5.01
N VAL A 23 11.12 -0.98 -5.59
CA VAL A 23 10.06 -1.08 -6.59
C VAL A 23 10.62 -1.68 -7.87
N SER A 24 9.90 -2.64 -8.47
CA SER A 24 10.24 -3.20 -9.78
C SER A 24 9.84 -2.24 -10.91
N GLU A 25 10.46 -2.35 -12.07
CA GLU A 25 10.07 -1.58 -13.25
C GLU A 25 8.66 -1.98 -13.72
N PHE A 26 7.94 -1.01 -14.27
CA PHE A 26 6.68 -1.27 -14.96
C PHE A 26 6.97 -1.66 -16.42
N GLN A 27 6.52 -2.82 -16.83
CA GLN A 27 6.65 -3.27 -18.22
C GLN A 27 5.35 -3.04 -19.00
N ASN A 28 4.26 -3.60 -18.51
CA ASN A 28 2.93 -3.50 -19.10
C ASN A 28 1.87 -3.96 -18.10
N ILE A 29 0.59 -3.79 -18.43
CA ILE A 29 -0.52 -4.17 -17.55
C ILE A 29 -0.56 -5.68 -17.26
N ARG A 30 -0.15 -6.52 -18.22
CA ARG A 30 -0.15 -7.98 -18.05
C ARG A 30 0.90 -8.46 -17.05
N SER A 31 1.95 -7.68 -16.83
CA SER A 31 2.95 -7.97 -15.79
C SER A 31 2.33 -7.90 -14.38
N LEU A 32 1.32 -7.07 -14.18
CA LEU A 32 0.54 -7.00 -12.94
C LEU A 32 -0.65 -7.98 -12.96
N PHE A 33 -1.35 -8.04 -14.08
CA PHE A 33 -2.61 -8.76 -14.24
C PHE A 33 -2.55 -9.72 -15.44
N PRO A 34 -1.94 -10.90 -15.30
CA PRO A 34 -1.75 -11.85 -16.41
C PRO A 34 -3.05 -12.32 -17.07
N TYR A 35 -4.17 -12.22 -16.35
CA TYR A 35 -5.50 -12.59 -16.87
C TYR A 35 -6.10 -11.56 -17.84
N ILE A 36 -5.51 -10.37 -17.96
CA ILE A 36 -5.96 -9.37 -18.94
C ILE A 36 -5.36 -9.68 -20.30
N HIS A 37 -6.13 -10.35 -21.13
CA HIS A 37 -5.70 -10.67 -22.51
C HIS A 37 -5.90 -9.48 -23.44
N THR A 38 -7.01 -8.76 -23.30
CA THR A 38 -7.33 -7.55 -24.06
C THR A 38 -7.65 -6.44 -23.07
N PRO A 39 -6.78 -5.43 -22.94
CA PRO A 39 -7.05 -4.30 -22.06
C PRO A 39 -8.29 -3.53 -22.51
N SER A 40 -9.06 -2.99 -21.56
CA SER A 40 -10.13 -2.03 -21.85
C SER A 40 -9.52 -0.67 -22.23
N PRO A 41 -10.30 0.24 -22.89
CA PRO A 41 -9.80 1.57 -23.21
C PRO A 41 -9.26 2.33 -22.00
N LEU A 42 -9.91 2.20 -20.83
CA LEU A 42 -9.42 2.80 -19.58
C LEU A 42 -8.09 2.21 -19.14
N GLN A 43 -7.89 0.90 -19.29
CA GLN A 43 -6.66 0.21 -18.96
C GLN A 43 -5.52 0.60 -19.92
N GLU A 44 -5.81 0.78 -21.21
CA GLU A 44 -4.86 1.28 -22.19
C GLU A 44 -4.41 2.70 -21.85
N VAL A 45 -5.35 3.62 -21.62
CA VAL A 45 -5.04 4.99 -21.22
C VAL A 45 -4.22 5.00 -19.93
N SER A 46 -4.55 4.19 -18.93
CA SER A 46 -3.78 4.12 -17.68
C SER A 46 -2.35 3.61 -17.87
N THR A 47 -2.12 2.84 -18.94
CA THR A 47 -0.79 2.34 -19.31
C THR A 47 0.04 3.38 -20.07
N GLU A 48 -0.59 4.25 -20.83
CA GLU A 48 0.10 5.14 -21.78
C GLU A 48 0.14 6.61 -21.32
N ILE A 49 -0.81 7.06 -20.51
CA ILE A 49 -0.92 8.46 -20.08
C ILE A 49 0.43 9.01 -19.59
N GLN A 50 0.77 10.20 -20.05
CA GLN A 50 2.01 10.86 -19.66
C GLN A 50 1.96 11.28 -18.20
N LEU A 51 2.95 10.84 -17.43
CA LEU A 51 3.11 11.23 -16.03
C LEU A 51 3.96 12.49 -15.94
N ASN A 52 3.49 13.50 -15.20
CA ASN A 52 4.27 14.72 -14.95
C ASN A 52 5.53 14.39 -14.13
N LYS A 53 6.61 15.08 -14.41
CA LYS A 53 7.88 14.87 -13.71
C LYS A 53 7.90 15.48 -12.31
N ILE A 54 7.15 16.54 -12.07
CA ILE A 54 7.19 17.35 -10.84
C ILE A 54 5.76 17.62 -10.34
N GLY A 55 5.60 17.75 -9.03
CA GLY A 55 4.36 18.12 -8.37
C GLY A 55 3.38 16.95 -8.12
N ALA A 56 2.36 17.19 -7.34
CA ALA A 56 1.27 16.24 -7.13
C ALA A 56 0.43 16.07 -8.41
N GLN A 57 -0.11 14.89 -8.61
CA GLN A 57 -1.00 14.58 -9.72
C GLN A 57 -2.30 13.98 -9.20
N LEU A 58 -3.40 14.40 -9.77
CA LEU A 58 -4.72 13.82 -9.53
C LEU A 58 -5.19 13.11 -10.81
N PHE A 59 -5.56 11.85 -10.68
CA PHE A 59 -6.19 11.07 -11.74
C PHE A 59 -7.62 10.74 -11.32
N ILE A 60 -8.59 11.04 -12.18
CA ILE A 60 -9.99 10.67 -11.99
C ILE A 60 -10.30 9.58 -13.02
N LEU A 61 -10.67 8.41 -12.52
CA LEU A 61 -10.99 7.23 -13.32
C LEU A 61 -12.51 7.02 -13.28
N GLU A 62 -13.19 7.43 -14.34
CA GLU A 62 -14.63 7.29 -14.46
C GLU A 62 -14.96 6.37 -15.65
N ASP A 63 -15.71 5.32 -15.38
CA ASP A 63 -16.14 4.35 -16.39
C ASP A 63 -17.24 3.44 -15.81
N LEU A 64 -17.84 2.62 -16.65
CA LEU A 64 -18.88 1.65 -16.26
C LEU A 64 -18.38 0.65 -15.21
N THR A 65 -19.29 0.06 -14.46
CA THR A 65 -18.97 -1.03 -13.55
C THR A 65 -18.41 -2.22 -14.34
N GLY A 66 -17.31 -2.81 -13.84
CA GLY A 66 -16.65 -3.94 -14.51
C GLY A 66 -15.66 -3.55 -15.62
N SER A 67 -15.44 -2.27 -15.92
CA SER A 67 -14.48 -1.81 -16.95
C SER A 67 -13.00 -1.99 -16.56
N GLY A 68 -12.70 -2.45 -15.35
CA GLY A 68 -11.33 -2.63 -14.87
C GLY A 68 -10.73 -1.38 -14.21
N LYS A 69 -11.56 -0.52 -13.58
CA LYS A 69 -11.10 0.67 -12.85
C LYS A 69 -10.04 0.36 -11.80
N THR A 70 -10.20 -0.71 -11.04
CA THR A 70 -9.24 -1.12 -10.01
C THR A 70 -7.88 -1.47 -10.61
N GLU A 71 -7.86 -2.26 -11.69
CA GLU A 71 -6.65 -2.62 -12.41
C GLU A 71 -5.97 -1.38 -13.01
N SER A 72 -6.77 -0.45 -13.54
CA SER A 72 -6.27 0.83 -14.07
C SER A 72 -5.65 1.69 -12.98
N ALA A 73 -6.28 1.82 -11.82
CA ALA A 73 -5.75 2.56 -10.67
C ALA A 73 -4.44 1.97 -10.15
N LEU A 74 -4.37 0.64 -10.04
CA LEU A 74 -3.15 -0.06 -9.62
C LEU A 74 -2.05 0.01 -10.69
N THR A 75 -2.39 0.04 -11.97
CA THR A 75 -1.44 0.26 -13.07
C THR A 75 -0.83 1.66 -12.98
N LEU A 76 -1.63 2.70 -12.79
CA LEU A 76 -1.13 4.06 -12.56
C LEU A 76 -0.26 4.15 -11.32
N ALA A 77 -0.68 3.53 -10.22
CA ALA A 77 0.10 3.48 -8.99
C ALA A 77 1.47 2.82 -9.23
N LYS A 78 1.49 1.68 -9.92
CA LYS A 78 2.74 1.00 -10.27
C LYS A 78 3.65 1.86 -11.15
N ARG A 79 3.12 2.57 -12.12
CA ARG A 79 3.88 3.49 -12.99
C ARG A 79 4.49 4.65 -12.20
N LEU A 80 3.71 5.25 -11.29
CA LEU A 80 4.19 6.29 -10.37
C LEU A 80 5.30 5.79 -9.45
N MET A 81 5.15 4.57 -8.94
CA MET A 81 6.19 3.93 -8.11
C MET A 81 7.45 3.64 -8.94
N SER A 82 7.32 3.08 -10.13
CA SER A 82 8.46 2.78 -11.03
C SER A 82 9.21 4.02 -11.48
N SER A 83 8.54 5.16 -11.59
CA SER A 83 9.17 6.46 -11.90
C SER A 83 9.81 7.15 -10.69
N GLY A 84 9.83 6.49 -9.52
CA GLY A 84 10.40 7.03 -8.28
C GLY A 84 9.56 8.12 -7.60
N ARG A 85 8.30 8.32 -8.01
CA ARG A 85 7.41 9.34 -7.49
C ARG A 85 6.67 8.91 -6.22
N ALA A 86 6.56 7.60 -6.05
CA ALA A 86 6.02 6.98 -4.86
C ALA A 86 6.80 5.70 -4.56
N ASN A 87 6.73 5.25 -3.33
CA ASN A 87 7.34 3.99 -2.91
C ASN A 87 6.34 3.00 -2.32
N GLY A 88 5.06 3.39 -2.27
CA GLY A 88 3.99 2.56 -1.74
C GLY A 88 2.60 3.03 -2.17
N ILE A 89 1.58 2.34 -1.66
CA ILE A 89 0.17 2.58 -1.98
C ILE A 89 -0.64 2.63 -0.68
N PHE A 90 -1.60 3.53 -0.61
CA PHE A 90 -2.70 3.43 0.33
C PHE A 90 -4.01 3.38 -0.45
N TYR A 91 -4.74 2.26 -0.30
CA TYR A 91 -6.02 2.03 -0.97
C TYR A 91 -7.17 2.27 0.01
N ALA A 92 -7.90 3.35 -0.17
CA ALA A 92 -8.99 3.80 0.68
C ALA A 92 -10.35 3.37 0.11
N LEU A 93 -11.18 2.81 0.96
CA LEU A 93 -12.49 2.27 0.64
C LEU A 93 -13.54 2.76 1.66
N PRO A 94 -14.84 2.78 1.28
CA PRO A 94 -15.88 3.30 2.17
C PRO A 94 -16.17 2.40 3.37
N THR A 95 -16.01 1.07 3.22
CA THR A 95 -16.37 0.11 4.27
C THR A 95 -15.25 -0.88 4.58
N MET A 96 -15.33 -1.46 5.78
CA MET A 96 -14.40 -2.54 6.17
C MET A 96 -14.58 -3.80 5.32
N ALA A 97 -15.80 -4.09 4.87
CA ALA A 97 -16.07 -5.27 4.04
C ALA A 97 -15.38 -5.16 2.67
N THR A 98 -15.47 -3.99 2.04
CA THR A 98 -14.78 -3.71 0.78
C THR A 98 -13.27 -3.66 0.96
N ALA A 99 -12.77 -3.12 2.08
CA ALA A 99 -11.36 -3.10 2.41
C ALA A 99 -10.78 -4.53 2.58
N ASN A 100 -11.52 -5.43 3.23
CA ASN A 100 -11.12 -6.83 3.37
C ASN A 100 -11.03 -7.53 2.02
N ALA A 101 -12.01 -7.33 1.13
CA ALA A 101 -11.99 -7.90 -0.21
C ALA A 101 -10.81 -7.36 -1.05
N MET A 102 -10.52 -6.07 -0.96
CA MET A 102 -9.40 -5.44 -1.65
C MET A 102 -8.05 -5.92 -1.10
N TYR A 103 -7.95 -6.14 0.20
CA TYR A 103 -6.74 -6.68 0.82
C TYR A 103 -6.32 -8.01 0.18
N SER A 104 -7.27 -8.94 0.00
CA SER A 104 -7.00 -10.23 -0.64
C SER A 104 -6.51 -10.06 -2.09
N ARG A 105 -7.08 -9.11 -2.85
CA ARG A 105 -6.63 -8.80 -4.22
C ARG A 105 -5.22 -8.21 -4.25
N LEU A 106 -4.88 -7.36 -3.28
CA LEU A 106 -3.55 -6.76 -3.20
C LEU A 106 -2.47 -7.74 -2.80
N VAL A 107 -2.79 -8.81 -2.06
CA VAL A 107 -1.84 -9.90 -1.79
C VAL A 107 -1.29 -10.48 -3.09
N ASP A 108 -2.16 -10.72 -4.08
CA ASP A 108 -1.75 -11.30 -5.38
C ASP A 108 -0.90 -10.34 -6.22
N VAL A 109 -1.07 -9.03 -6.03
CA VAL A 109 -0.35 -7.99 -6.77
C VAL A 109 0.94 -7.58 -6.08
N LEU A 110 1.03 -7.75 -4.76
CA LEU A 110 2.13 -7.24 -3.93
C LEU A 110 3.51 -7.66 -4.43
N SER A 111 3.70 -8.94 -4.76
CA SER A 111 4.96 -9.48 -5.27
C SER A 111 5.37 -8.91 -6.63
N LYS A 112 4.43 -8.34 -7.38
CA LYS A 112 4.67 -7.75 -8.70
C LYS A 112 4.97 -6.24 -8.63
N LEU A 113 4.66 -5.61 -7.49
CA LEU A 113 4.98 -4.20 -7.27
C LEU A 113 6.47 -3.99 -6.98
N TYR A 114 7.13 -4.95 -6.37
CA TYR A 114 8.51 -4.83 -5.87
C TYR A 114 9.44 -5.86 -6.50
N LEU A 115 10.74 -5.61 -6.42
CA LEU A 115 11.75 -6.55 -6.92
C LEU A 115 11.71 -7.88 -6.14
N PRO A 116 12.03 -9.01 -6.79
CA PRO A 116 12.21 -10.28 -6.10
C PRO A 116 13.21 -10.15 -4.94
N GLY A 117 12.91 -10.77 -3.81
CA GLY A 117 13.71 -10.65 -2.58
C GLY A 117 13.42 -9.40 -1.74
N SER A 118 12.71 -8.41 -2.28
CA SER A 118 12.13 -7.35 -1.45
C SER A 118 11.00 -7.93 -0.58
N LYS A 119 10.88 -7.41 0.63
CA LYS A 119 9.90 -7.88 1.61
C LYS A 119 8.96 -6.73 1.98
N PRO A 120 8.04 -6.31 1.06
CA PRO A 120 7.11 -5.22 1.32
C PRO A 120 6.10 -5.61 2.39
N SER A 121 5.74 -4.66 3.23
CA SER A 121 4.67 -4.81 4.21
C SER A 121 3.31 -4.51 3.59
N LEU A 122 2.32 -5.38 3.85
CA LEU A 122 0.92 -5.18 3.46
C LEU A 122 0.06 -5.20 4.72
N ILE A 123 -0.69 -4.14 4.95
CA ILE A 123 -1.50 -3.99 6.15
C ILE A 123 -2.94 -3.60 5.82
N LEU A 124 -3.86 -4.15 6.60
CA LEU A 124 -5.26 -3.78 6.63
C LEU A 124 -5.51 -2.77 7.78
N ALA A 125 -5.72 -1.52 7.40
CA ALA A 125 -5.89 -0.40 8.34
C ALA A 125 -7.36 -0.11 8.62
N HIS A 126 -7.91 -0.71 9.67
CA HIS A 126 -9.25 -0.37 10.17
C HIS A 126 -9.34 -0.50 11.69
N SER A 127 -10.42 0.03 12.28
CA SER A 127 -10.61 0.11 13.74
C SER A 127 -10.68 -1.25 14.45
N ARG A 128 -10.93 -2.34 13.73
CA ARG A 128 -11.05 -3.71 14.26
C ARG A 128 -9.92 -4.64 13.83
N SER A 129 -8.78 -4.13 13.34
CA SER A 129 -7.65 -4.94 12.85
C SER A 129 -7.14 -5.97 13.88
N ARG A 130 -7.30 -5.69 15.18
CA ARG A 130 -6.92 -6.63 16.26
C ARG A 130 -7.65 -7.98 16.24
N LEU A 131 -8.81 -8.08 15.57
CA LEU A 131 -9.58 -9.32 15.50
C LEU A 131 -9.12 -10.26 14.36
N MET A 132 -8.18 -9.83 13.53
CA MET A 132 -7.72 -10.54 12.33
C MET A 132 -6.32 -11.14 12.47
N GLU A 133 -5.77 -11.26 13.69
CA GLU A 133 -4.44 -11.85 13.94
C GLU A 133 -4.29 -13.26 13.34
N GLY A 134 -5.38 -14.06 13.34
CA GLY A 134 -5.38 -15.36 12.68
C GLY A 134 -5.42 -15.34 11.15
N PHE A 135 -5.76 -14.20 10.54
CA PHE A 135 -5.85 -14.06 9.09
C PHE A 135 -4.49 -13.67 8.48
N THR A 136 -3.77 -12.78 9.14
CA THR A 136 -2.41 -12.38 8.75
C THR A 136 -1.44 -13.56 8.78
N SER A 137 -1.49 -14.43 9.80
CA SER A 137 -0.63 -15.61 9.87
C SER A 137 -0.88 -16.59 8.72
N LYS A 138 -2.13 -16.86 8.35
CA LYS A 138 -2.48 -17.77 7.25
C LYS A 138 -2.03 -17.28 5.87
N ILE A 139 -2.07 -15.97 5.63
CA ILE A 139 -1.60 -15.37 4.36
C ILE A 139 -0.09 -15.45 4.27
N TRP A 140 0.62 -15.18 5.38
CA TRP A 140 2.07 -15.33 5.46
C TRP A 140 2.50 -16.78 5.30
N ASP A 141 1.79 -17.72 5.90
CA ASP A 141 2.04 -19.16 5.73
C ASP A 141 1.86 -19.61 4.27
N ASN A 142 0.90 -19.05 3.55
CA ASN A 142 0.69 -19.37 2.13
C ASN A 142 1.74 -18.71 1.22
N LEU A 143 2.18 -17.50 1.51
CA LEU A 143 3.27 -16.81 0.80
C LEU A 143 4.62 -17.51 1.04
N LEU A 144 4.85 -18.02 2.26
CA LEU A 144 6.06 -18.76 2.62
C LEU A 144 6.09 -20.18 2.02
N LYS A 145 4.94 -20.84 1.87
CA LYS A 145 4.85 -22.18 1.26
C LYS A 145 5.12 -22.19 -0.24
N GLY A 146 5.00 -21.04 -0.91
CA GLY A 146 5.33 -20.88 -2.34
C GLY A 146 6.83 -20.71 -2.64
N SER A 147 7.68 -20.55 -1.63
CA SER A 147 9.13 -20.34 -1.78
C SER A 147 9.90 -21.29 -0.87
N SER A 148 10.38 -22.38 -1.44
CA SER A 148 11.09 -23.47 -0.75
C SER A 148 12.52 -23.15 -0.30
N GLU A 149 12.92 -21.88 -0.20
CA GLU A 149 14.25 -21.47 0.26
C GLU A 149 14.17 -20.24 1.17
N PHE A 150 13.83 -20.41 2.44
CA PHE A 150 14.00 -19.37 3.43
C PHE A 150 14.77 -19.87 4.66
N ASN A 151 16.05 -19.50 4.71
CA ASN A 151 16.90 -19.61 5.89
C ASN A 151 16.52 -18.54 6.94
N ASN A 152 16.28 -18.98 8.17
CA ASN A 152 16.43 -18.37 9.51
C ASN A 152 16.19 -16.85 9.77
N GLU A 153 15.67 -16.04 8.83
CA GLU A 153 15.40 -14.60 9.04
C GLU A 153 13.94 -14.25 9.34
N THR A 154 13.10 -15.24 9.52
CA THR A 154 11.65 -15.14 9.72
C THR A 154 11.22 -14.31 10.95
N PRO A 155 11.93 -14.27 12.09
CA PRO A 155 11.47 -13.61 13.31
C PRO A 155 11.38 -12.08 13.19
N VAL A 156 12.28 -11.42 12.47
CA VAL A 156 12.34 -9.94 12.39
C VAL A 156 11.20 -9.40 11.52
N TYR A 157 10.87 -10.10 10.46
CA TYR A 157 9.80 -9.69 9.53
C TYR A 157 8.39 -9.86 10.12
N ALA A 158 8.16 -10.98 10.78
CA ALA A 158 6.92 -11.19 11.52
C ALA A 158 6.74 -10.14 12.62
N GLY A 159 7.84 -9.74 13.29
CA GLY A 159 7.85 -8.67 14.27
C GLY A 159 7.50 -7.30 13.69
N CYS A 160 8.02 -6.94 12.50
CA CYS A 160 7.68 -5.67 11.84
C CYS A 160 6.21 -5.63 11.41
N ALA A 161 5.68 -6.68 10.80
CA ALA A 161 4.28 -6.75 10.41
C ALA A 161 3.35 -6.68 11.63
N SER A 162 3.68 -7.39 12.70
CA SER A 162 2.98 -7.32 13.98
C SER A 162 3.01 -5.92 14.57
N TRP A 163 4.17 -5.26 14.57
CA TRP A 163 4.32 -3.89 15.09
C TRP A 163 3.45 -2.87 14.32
N PHE A 164 3.33 -2.99 13.01
CA PHE A 164 2.42 -2.16 12.21
C PHE A 164 0.95 -2.46 12.54
N ALA A 165 0.61 -3.74 12.76
CA ALA A 165 -0.75 -4.18 13.06
C ALA A 165 -1.24 -3.79 14.47
N GLU A 166 -0.32 -3.56 15.43
CA GLU A 166 -0.66 -3.21 16.81
C GLU A 166 -1.51 -1.94 16.94
N SER A 167 -1.43 -1.03 15.98
CA SER A 167 -2.13 0.24 16.04
C SER A 167 -2.51 0.72 14.63
N SER A 168 -3.78 1.07 14.45
CA SER A 168 -4.26 1.71 13.21
C SER A 168 -3.49 2.97 12.81
N LYS A 169 -2.78 3.60 13.75
CA LYS A 169 -1.94 4.78 13.49
C LYS A 169 -0.64 4.39 12.79
N LYS A 170 -0.06 3.23 13.17
CA LYS A 170 1.17 2.70 12.58
C LYS A 170 0.90 2.01 11.24
N ALA A 171 -0.32 1.52 11.04
CA ALA A 171 -0.72 0.80 9.82
C ALA A 171 -0.47 1.61 8.53
N LEU A 172 -0.59 2.94 8.61
CA LEU A 172 -0.30 3.82 7.47
C LEU A 172 1.19 3.90 7.12
N LEU A 173 2.10 3.45 7.98
CA LEU A 173 3.54 3.41 7.69
C LEU A 173 3.93 2.22 6.80
N ALA A 174 3.11 1.18 6.72
CA ALA A 174 3.37 0.01 5.87
C ALA A 174 3.51 0.40 4.40
N ASP A 175 4.30 -0.32 3.61
CA ASP A 175 4.54 0.00 2.19
C ASP A 175 3.24 -0.01 1.38
N VAL A 176 2.40 -0.99 1.61
CA VAL A 176 1.05 -1.07 1.03
C VAL A 176 0.02 -1.14 2.15
N GLY A 177 -0.91 -0.21 2.15
CA GLY A 177 -2.02 -0.15 3.10
C GLY A 177 -3.36 -0.25 2.38
N VAL A 178 -4.30 -0.97 2.98
CA VAL A 178 -5.72 -0.94 2.61
C VAL A 178 -6.51 -0.55 3.83
N GLY A 179 -7.50 0.29 3.68
CA GLY A 179 -8.33 0.65 4.82
C GLY A 179 -9.53 1.51 4.45
N THR A 180 -10.27 1.90 5.48
CA THR A 180 -11.33 2.88 5.28
C THR A 180 -10.75 4.28 5.13
N ILE A 181 -11.44 5.13 4.37
CA ILE A 181 -11.03 6.52 4.11
C ILE A 181 -10.77 7.29 5.39
N ASP A 182 -11.52 7.01 6.47
CA ASP A 182 -11.36 7.66 7.78
C ASP A 182 -9.94 7.58 8.31
N GLN A 183 -9.23 6.47 8.04
CA GLN A 183 -7.86 6.30 8.51
C GLN A 183 -6.92 7.32 7.90
N ALA A 184 -7.14 7.70 6.65
CA ALA A 184 -6.38 8.76 5.98
C ALA A 184 -6.85 10.15 6.43
N LEU A 185 -8.18 10.38 6.49
CA LEU A 185 -8.76 11.67 6.91
C LEU A 185 -8.34 12.06 8.33
N MET A 186 -8.22 11.09 9.24
CA MET A 186 -7.67 11.34 10.58
C MET A 186 -6.22 11.85 10.58
N GLY A 187 -5.51 11.77 9.46
CA GLY A 187 -4.19 12.37 9.29
C GLY A 187 -4.23 13.88 9.15
N VAL A 188 -5.27 14.42 8.49
CA VAL A 188 -5.42 15.86 8.24
C VAL A 188 -6.30 16.58 9.28
N LEU A 189 -7.13 15.83 10.00
CA LEU A 189 -7.94 16.36 11.08
C LEU A 189 -7.10 16.57 12.35
N GLN A 190 -7.57 17.44 13.26
CA GLN A 190 -6.90 17.72 14.52
C GLN A 190 -7.06 16.57 15.53
N PHE A 191 -6.50 15.41 15.22
CA PHE A 191 -6.45 14.24 16.10
C PHE A 191 -5.07 14.01 16.70
N ARG A 192 -5.02 13.31 17.84
CA ARG A 192 -3.72 12.86 18.39
C ARG A 192 -3.00 11.97 17.37
N HIS A 193 -1.71 12.22 17.17
CA HIS A 193 -0.83 11.48 16.27
C HIS A 193 -1.15 11.62 14.76
N ASN A 194 -1.79 12.72 14.34
CA ASN A 194 -2.01 13.02 12.93
C ASN A 194 -0.69 13.07 12.13
N ASN A 195 0.39 13.62 12.71
CA ASN A 195 1.71 13.68 12.07
C ASN A 195 2.24 12.30 11.67
N LEU A 196 2.03 11.26 12.51
CA LEU A 196 2.45 9.90 12.18
C LEU A 196 1.65 9.34 11.00
N ARG A 197 0.36 9.66 10.91
CA ARG A 197 -0.49 9.26 9.79
C ARG A 197 -0.09 9.95 8.49
N LEU A 198 0.17 11.27 8.55
CA LEU A 198 0.65 12.04 7.40
C LEU A 198 1.99 11.52 6.91
N LEU A 199 2.94 11.26 7.82
CA LEU A 199 4.22 10.65 7.49
C LEU A 199 4.02 9.29 6.78
N GLY A 200 3.07 8.49 7.26
CA GLY A 200 2.74 7.20 6.65
C GLY A 200 2.14 7.30 5.24
N LEU A 201 1.48 8.42 4.91
CA LEU A 201 0.92 8.68 3.58
C LEU A 201 1.90 9.40 2.65
N GLU A 202 2.96 9.99 3.20
CA GLU A 202 4.01 10.63 2.40
C GLU A 202 4.61 9.63 1.41
N LYS A 203 4.85 10.07 0.19
CA LYS A 203 5.40 9.24 -0.89
C LYS A 203 4.59 7.97 -1.21
N LYS A 204 3.28 7.98 -0.93
CA LYS A 204 2.37 6.94 -1.40
C LYS A 204 1.44 7.44 -2.48
N VAL A 205 1.08 6.53 -3.36
CA VAL A 205 -0.10 6.73 -4.21
C VAL A 205 -1.33 6.50 -3.35
N PHE A 206 -2.14 7.52 -3.24
CA PHE A 206 -3.40 7.46 -2.50
C PHE A 206 -4.53 7.16 -3.49
N ILE A 207 -5.10 5.98 -3.41
CA ILE A 207 -6.22 5.55 -4.24
C ILE A 207 -7.48 5.64 -3.39
N VAL A 208 -8.48 6.36 -3.88
CA VAL A 208 -9.81 6.44 -3.28
C VAL A 208 -10.78 5.76 -4.23
N ASP A 209 -11.38 4.67 -3.82
CA ASP A 209 -12.31 3.88 -4.63
C ASP A 209 -13.75 4.02 -4.11
N GLU A 210 -14.73 3.70 -4.95
CA GLU A 210 -16.15 3.78 -4.64
C GLU A 210 -16.58 5.17 -4.13
N VAL A 211 -16.08 6.24 -4.75
CA VAL A 211 -16.28 7.63 -4.30
C VAL A 211 -17.76 7.99 -4.12
N HIS A 212 -18.64 7.37 -4.90
CA HIS A 212 -20.09 7.56 -4.80
C HIS A 212 -20.72 7.00 -3.52
N ALA A 213 -20.01 6.13 -2.80
CA ALA A 213 -20.50 5.51 -1.58
C ALA A 213 -20.14 6.32 -0.30
N TYR A 214 -19.40 7.42 -0.46
CA TYR A 214 -19.09 8.32 0.65
C TYR A 214 -20.22 9.29 0.92
N ASP A 215 -20.47 9.56 2.20
CA ASP A 215 -21.46 10.57 2.61
C ASP A 215 -20.98 11.99 2.24
N ALA A 216 -21.92 12.91 2.06
CA ALA A 216 -21.64 14.32 1.77
C ALA A 216 -20.82 15.04 2.87
N TYR A 217 -20.66 14.42 4.04
CA TYR A 217 -19.88 14.94 5.17
C TYR A 217 -18.48 14.32 5.30
N MET A 218 -18.08 13.38 4.43
CA MET A 218 -16.74 12.81 4.30
C MET A 218 -15.94 13.50 3.20
#